data_7ed4e05663b17ff36d98573195aba32c
#
_entry.id   7ed4e05663b17ff36d98573195aba32c
#
_cell.length_a   1.000
_cell.length_b   1.000
_cell.length_c   1.000
_cell.angle_alpha   90.00
_cell.angle_beta   90.00
_cell.angle_gamma   90.00
#
_symmetry.space_group_name_H-M   'P 1'
#
loop_
_entity.id
_entity.type
_entity.pdbx_description
1 polymer ?
#
loop_
_entity_poly.entity_id
_entity_poly.type
_entity_poly.pdbx_seq_one_letter_code
_entity_poly.pdbx_strand_id
1 'polypeptide(L)'
;ELGQSYLNPSEAKNVLNHSFDYVIGSVHKLGNMDLGWIQFKESNVRCIGDTYYRCLEELAKKGEYDCIGHLDYYKKHCARARLSDQFEYYRPIIKQVLIHLKN
;
A
#
# COMPACT_ATOMS: atom_id res chain seq x y z
N GLU A 1 -10.57 -8.79 -0.62
CA GLU A 1 -9.39 -7.92 -0.71
C GLU A 1 -8.13 -8.74 -0.89
N LEU A 2 -7.37 -8.43 -1.92
CA LEU A 2 -6.10 -9.08 -2.20
C LEU A 2 -4.98 -8.13 -1.77
N GLY A 3 -4.00 -8.66 -1.01
CA GLY A 3 -2.86 -7.86 -0.60
C GLY A 3 -1.89 -7.61 -1.77
N GLN A 4 -0.61 -7.54 -1.45
CA GLN A 4 0.44 -7.20 -2.42
C GLN A 4 0.75 -8.41 -3.32
N SER A 5 -0.08 -8.59 -4.36
CA SER A 5 -0.02 -9.74 -5.27
C SER A 5 1.33 -9.92 -5.95
N TYR A 6 2.04 -8.82 -6.19
CA TYR A 6 3.34 -8.86 -6.85
C TYR A 6 4.44 -9.53 -6.01
N LEU A 7 4.23 -9.65 -4.68
CA LEU A 7 5.19 -10.30 -3.79
C LEU A 7 5.15 -11.82 -3.90
N ASN A 8 4.00 -12.37 -4.25
CA ASN A 8 3.83 -13.80 -4.44
C ASN A 8 2.86 -14.07 -5.60
N PRO A 9 3.33 -13.91 -6.84
CA PRO A 9 2.46 -14.06 -8.01
C PRO A 9 1.77 -15.41 -8.14
N SER A 10 2.43 -16.49 -7.73
CA SER A 10 1.84 -17.84 -7.79
C SER A 10 0.62 -17.97 -6.90
N GLU A 11 0.75 -17.51 -5.66
CA GLU A 11 -0.34 -17.56 -4.69
C GLU A 11 -1.47 -16.64 -5.12
N ALA A 12 -1.14 -15.45 -5.59
CA ALA A 12 -2.12 -14.49 -6.08
C ALA A 12 -2.91 -15.10 -7.25
N LYS A 13 -2.24 -15.79 -8.16
CA LYS A 13 -2.89 -16.45 -9.29
C LYS A 13 -3.83 -17.55 -8.82
N ASN A 14 -3.43 -18.32 -7.82
CA ASN A 14 -4.30 -19.36 -7.26
C ASN A 14 -5.57 -18.77 -6.66
N VAL A 15 -5.43 -17.67 -5.92
CA VAL A 15 -6.59 -16.97 -5.36
C VAL A 15 -7.47 -16.41 -6.46
N LEU A 16 -6.89 -15.78 -7.48
CA LEU A 16 -7.61 -15.18 -8.60
C LEU A 16 -8.26 -16.18 -9.53
N ASN A 17 -7.87 -17.47 -9.45
CA ASN A 17 -8.54 -18.53 -10.20
C ASN A 17 -9.96 -18.81 -9.69
N HIS A 18 -10.28 -18.36 -8.48
CA HIS A 18 -11.65 -18.37 -7.99
C HIS A 18 -12.43 -17.24 -8.63
N SER A 19 -13.75 -17.43 -8.78
CA SER A 19 -14.61 -16.40 -9.36
C SER A 19 -14.90 -15.31 -8.33
N PHE A 20 -14.43 -14.10 -8.61
CA PHE A 20 -14.75 -12.93 -7.81
C PHE A 20 -15.42 -11.88 -8.69
N ASP A 21 -16.42 -11.20 -8.14
CA ASP A 21 -17.07 -10.09 -8.84
C ASP A 21 -16.16 -8.87 -8.92
N TYR A 22 -15.28 -8.71 -7.93
CA TYR A 22 -14.43 -7.52 -7.81
C TYR A 22 -13.25 -7.81 -6.90
N VAL A 23 -12.07 -7.34 -7.29
CA VAL A 23 -10.85 -7.54 -6.51
C VAL A 23 -10.27 -6.19 -6.10
N ILE A 24 -10.07 -6.00 -4.80
CA ILE A 24 -9.44 -4.80 -4.24
C ILE A 24 -8.01 -5.15 -3.84
N GLY A 25 -7.03 -4.46 -4.42
CA GLY A 25 -5.63 -4.59 -4.04
C GLY A 25 -5.26 -3.56 -2.99
N SER A 26 -4.44 -3.93 -2.03
CA SER A 26 -4.07 -3.02 -0.94
C SER A 26 -2.71 -3.36 -0.36
N VAL A 27 -2.08 -2.37 0.29
CA VAL A 27 -0.81 -2.53 0.98
C VAL A 27 -1.06 -2.52 2.48
N HIS A 28 -0.82 -3.65 3.14
CA HIS A 28 -0.98 -3.79 4.59
C HIS A 28 0.35 -4.05 5.30
N LYS A 29 1.35 -4.57 4.59
CA LYS A 29 2.59 -5.02 5.19
C LYS A 29 3.80 -4.37 4.56
N LEU A 30 4.83 -4.18 5.36
CA LEU A 30 6.17 -3.82 4.91
C LEU A 30 7.06 -5.02 5.21
N GLY A 31 7.47 -5.74 4.15
CA GLY A 31 8.09 -7.04 4.35
C GLY A 31 7.10 -8.01 4.98
N ASN A 32 7.48 -8.60 6.10
CA ASN A 32 6.62 -9.53 6.83
C ASN A 32 5.83 -8.87 7.98
N MET A 33 5.99 -7.56 8.17
CA MET A 33 5.40 -6.84 9.29
C MET A 33 4.17 -6.06 8.86
N ASP A 34 3.01 -6.36 9.45
CA ASP A 34 1.81 -5.57 9.25
C ASP A 34 2.02 -4.17 9.82
N LEU A 35 1.55 -3.15 9.10
CA LEU A 35 1.67 -1.76 9.55
C LEU A 35 1.08 -1.53 10.93
N GLY A 36 0.02 -2.24 11.26
CA GLY A 36 -0.63 -2.14 12.57
C GLY A 36 0.22 -2.63 13.72
N TRP A 37 1.26 -3.42 13.44
CA TRP A 37 2.17 -3.95 14.46
C TRP A 37 3.42 -3.09 14.63
N ILE A 38 3.66 -2.13 13.78
CA ILE A 38 4.82 -1.25 13.85
C ILE A 38 4.51 -0.10 14.80
N GLN A 39 5.43 0.17 15.73
CA GLN A 39 5.30 1.35 16.58
C GLN A 39 5.85 2.57 15.86
N PHE A 40 4.96 3.47 15.44
CA PHE A 40 5.33 4.68 14.74
C PHE A 40 5.95 5.70 15.70
N LYS A 41 7.12 6.21 15.34
CA LYS A 41 7.87 7.22 16.11
C LYS A 41 8.41 8.27 15.14
N GLU A 42 8.77 9.44 15.64
CA GLU A 42 9.41 10.46 14.81
C GLU A 42 10.70 9.95 14.15
N SER A 43 11.41 9.05 14.83
CA SER A 43 12.67 8.51 14.31
C SER A 43 12.49 7.53 13.15
N ASN A 44 11.30 6.94 12.98
CA ASN A 44 11.06 5.93 11.93
C ASN A 44 9.93 6.27 10.97
N VAL A 45 9.13 7.29 11.26
CA VAL A 45 7.92 7.58 10.48
C VAL A 45 8.24 7.87 9.00
N ARG A 46 9.32 8.56 8.72
CA ARG A 46 9.72 8.87 7.35
C ARG A 46 10.14 7.60 6.60
N CYS A 47 10.91 6.75 7.25
CA CYS A 47 11.35 5.49 6.66
C CYS A 47 10.16 4.58 6.34
N ILE A 48 9.21 4.49 7.27
CA ILE A 48 7.99 3.70 7.09
C ILE A 48 7.17 4.26 5.92
N GLY A 49 7.00 5.58 5.87
CA GLY A 49 6.25 6.24 4.81
C GLY A 49 6.88 6.04 3.44
N ASP A 50 8.21 6.20 3.34
CA ASP A 50 8.93 6.00 2.09
C ASP A 50 8.72 4.58 1.57
N THR A 51 8.81 3.59 2.46
CA THR A 51 8.61 2.19 2.10
C THR A 51 7.15 1.92 1.72
N TYR A 52 6.21 2.46 2.47
CA TYR A 52 4.79 2.28 2.21
C TYR A 52 4.39 2.78 0.82
N TYR A 53 4.77 4.01 0.49
CA TYR A 53 4.39 4.59 -0.80
C TYR A 53 5.13 3.94 -1.96
N ARG A 54 6.33 3.42 -1.73
CA ARG A 54 7.04 2.64 -2.74
C ARG A 54 6.32 1.32 -3.02
N CYS A 55 5.86 0.65 -1.97
CA CYS A 55 5.05 -0.57 -2.13
C CYS A 55 3.74 -0.29 -2.84
N LEU A 56 3.13 0.84 -2.54
CA LEU A 56 1.88 1.26 -3.17
C LEU A 56 2.10 1.51 -4.67
N GLU A 57 3.21 2.13 -5.03
CA GLU A 57 3.55 2.35 -6.43
C GLU A 57 3.80 1.02 -7.16
N GLU A 58 4.50 0.09 -6.52
CA GLU A 58 4.72 -1.23 -7.10
C GLU A 58 3.41 -1.98 -7.30
N LEU A 59 2.51 -1.89 -6.33
CA LEU A 59 1.18 -2.50 -6.44
C LEU A 59 0.41 -1.90 -7.61
N ALA A 60 0.46 -0.58 -7.77
CA ALA A 60 -0.21 0.10 -8.87
C ALA A 60 0.30 -0.35 -10.24
N LYS A 61 1.60 -0.61 -10.35
CA LYS A 61 2.23 -1.04 -11.60
C LYS A 61 2.03 -2.51 -11.90
N LYS A 62 2.14 -3.37 -10.89
CA LYS A 62 2.30 -4.81 -11.08
C LYS A 62 1.22 -5.67 -10.44
N GLY A 63 0.37 -5.08 -9.61
CA GLY A 63 -0.67 -5.84 -8.91
C GLY A 63 -1.81 -6.25 -9.83
N GLU A 64 -2.52 -7.29 -9.43
CA GLU A 64 -3.73 -7.73 -10.12
C GLU A 64 -4.93 -7.41 -9.26
N TYR A 65 -5.75 -6.47 -9.72
CA TYR A 65 -6.87 -5.92 -8.96
C TYR A 65 -7.80 -5.13 -9.88
N ASP A 66 -9.01 -4.87 -9.40
CA ASP A 66 -9.95 -3.98 -10.06
C ASP A 66 -9.78 -2.54 -9.57
N CYS A 67 -9.44 -2.38 -8.28
CA CYS A 67 -9.09 -1.07 -7.72
C CYS A 67 -8.13 -1.24 -6.56
N ILE A 68 -7.48 -0.12 -6.17
CA ILE A 68 -6.62 -0.09 -4.98
C ILE A 68 -7.44 0.44 -3.80
N GLY A 69 -7.37 -0.29 -2.68
CA GLY A 69 -7.98 0.12 -1.42
C GLY A 69 -7.04 1.02 -0.63
N HIS A 70 -7.62 1.87 0.20
CA HIS A 70 -7.00 2.77 1.19
C HIS A 70 -5.58 3.25 0.87
N LEU A 71 -5.45 4.12 -0.12
CA LEU A 71 -4.19 4.81 -0.45
C LEU A 71 -3.55 5.46 0.78
N ASP A 72 -4.36 5.85 1.74
CA ASP A 72 -3.97 6.62 2.91
C ASP A 72 -3.84 5.79 4.18
N TYR A 73 -3.65 4.48 4.06
CA TYR A 73 -3.53 3.60 5.23
C TYR A 73 -2.39 4.02 6.16
N TYR A 74 -1.27 4.47 5.59
CA TYR A 74 -0.16 5.04 6.35
C TYR A 74 -0.61 6.24 7.20
N LYS A 75 -1.46 7.09 6.64
CA LYS A 75 -1.98 8.27 7.31
C LYS A 75 -2.72 7.92 8.59
N LYS A 76 -3.49 6.84 8.57
CA LYS A 76 -4.22 6.36 9.74
C LYS A 76 -3.28 6.07 10.90
N HIS A 77 -2.16 5.40 10.62
CA HIS A 77 -1.20 5.03 11.65
C HIS A 77 -0.41 6.25 12.15
N CYS A 78 -0.12 7.21 11.29
CA CYS A 78 0.49 8.48 11.71
C CYS A 78 -0.45 9.23 12.66
N ALA A 79 -1.73 9.33 12.32
CA ALA A 79 -2.71 10.02 13.14
C ALA A 79 -2.86 9.34 14.50
N ARG A 80 -2.88 8.01 14.53
CA ARG A 80 -2.96 7.25 15.77
C ARG A 80 -1.77 7.51 16.68
N ALA A 81 -0.58 7.67 16.11
CA ALA A 81 0.64 7.98 16.83
C ALA A 81 0.84 9.47 17.08
N ARG A 82 -0.09 10.33 16.61
CA ARG A 82 -0.02 11.80 16.70
C ARG A 82 1.21 12.36 15.99
N LEU A 83 1.56 11.76 14.84
CA LEU A 83 2.66 12.20 13.99
C LEU A 83 2.12 12.78 12.70
N SER A 84 2.89 13.68 12.09
CA SER A 84 2.55 14.22 10.78
C SER A 84 2.66 13.12 9.72
N ASP A 85 1.68 13.01 8.83
CA ASP A 85 1.71 12.08 7.71
C ASP A 85 2.56 12.61 6.55
N GLN A 86 3.04 13.86 6.65
CA GLN A 86 3.90 14.52 5.68
C GLN A 86 3.34 14.46 4.25
N PHE A 87 2.06 14.73 4.12
CA PHE A 87 1.34 14.67 2.86
C PHE A 87 2.05 15.44 1.73
N GLU A 88 2.52 16.65 2.01
CA GLU A 88 3.17 17.48 0.99
C GLU A 88 4.46 16.82 0.47
N TYR A 89 5.19 16.14 1.36
CA TYR A 89 6.40 15.41 0.96
C TYR A 89 6.07 14.22 0.07
N TYR A 90 4.99 13.50 0.35
CA TYR A 90 4.60 12.32 -0.41
C TYR A 90 3.69 12.61 -1.59
N ARG A 91 3.26 13.84 -1.77
CA ARG A 91 2.38 14.23 -2.86
C ARG A 91 2.88 13.79 -4.24
N PRO A 92 4.17 13.96 -4.59
CA PRO A 92 4.66 13.53 -5.90
C PRO A 92 4.51 12.03 -6.16
N ILE A 93 4.81 11.18 -5.18
CA ILE A 93 4.69 9.73 -5.37
C ILE A 93 3.23 9.30 -5.40
N ILE A 94 2.37 9.93 -4.59
CA ILE A 94 0.93 9.68 -4.62
C ILE A 94 0.39 9.99 -6.02
N LYS A 95 0.82 11.10 -6.60
CA LYS A 95 0.43 11.49 -7.95
C LYS A 95 0.87 10.44 -8.98
N GLN A 96 2.07 9.88 -8.83
CA GLN A 96 2.56 8.82 -9.72
C GLN A 96 1.72 7.55 -9.58
N VAL A 97 1.32 7.20 -8.37
CA VAL A 97 0.42 6.05 -8.13
C VAL A 97 -0.89 6.25 -8.90
N LEU A 98 -1.48 7.43 -8.80
CA LEU A 98 -2.73 7.74 -9.49
C LEU A 98 -2.58 7.69 -11.01
N ILE A 99 -1.42 8.11 -11.52
CA ILE A 99 -1.13 8.03 -12.96
C ILE A 99 -1.07 6.57 -13.41
N HIS A 100 -0.42 5.70 -12.64
CA HIS A 100 -0.35 4.27 -12.97
C HIS A 100 -1.73 3.61 -12.94
N LEU A 101 -2.60 4.02 -12.00
CA LEU A 101 -3.96 3.48 -11.92
C LEU A 101 -4.82 3.88 -13.11
N LYS A 102 -4.55 5.04 -13.71
CA LYS A 102 -5.29 5.53 -14.85
C LYS A 102 -4.99 4.73 -16.11
N ASN A 103 -3.80 4.22 -16.21
CA ASN A 103 -3.35 3.44 -17.36
C ASN A 103 -3.60 1.95 -17.14
#